data_ea3b001ba1cb9d5ba8a919a28fdf1e05
#
_entry.id   ea3b001ba1cb9d5ba8a919a28fdf1e05
#
_cell.length_a   1.000
_cell.length_b   1.000
_cell.length_c   1.000
_cell.angle_alpha   90.00
_cell.angle_beta   90.00
_cell.angle_gamma   90.00
#
_symmetry.space_group_name_H-M   'P 1'
#
loop_
_entity.id
_entity.type
_entity.pdbx_description
1 polymer ?
#
loop_
_entity_poly.entity_id
_entity_poly.type
_entity_poly.pdbx_seq_one_letter_code
_entity_poly.pdbx_strand_id
1 'polypeptide(L)'
;PYVWGAEGAIKTCDHLLFDDDKTENAKGTVIGNGDQEFIFKGTQTLSKGTYLMKGWIYVGTGSVLTIEPGTVIKGDKDTQAALIVEPGGKLIAEGTKDAPIVFTSEQPKGQRKPGDWGGLIICGNAKNNQGVLNQQIEGGPRTKHGGNDDADNSGILRYVRVEFAGYPFQKDKEINGITFGSVGSGTTIDHLQVSYSNDDSY
;
A
#
# COMPACT_ATOMS: atom_id res chain seq x y z
N PRO A 1 -6.07 -18.69 -0.34
CA PRO A 1 -5.19 -17.75 -1.03
C PRO A 1 -3.85 -18.41 -1.34
N TYR A 2 -3.43 -18.27 -2.58
CA TYR A 2 -2.11 -18.75 -3.00
C TYR A 2 -1.06 -17.79 -2.48
N VAL A 3 -0.07 -18.35 -1.83
CA VAL A 3 1.09 -17.58 -1.40
C VAL A 3 2.24 -17.99 -2.29
N TRP A 4 2.73 -17.06 -3.09
CA TRP A 4 3.92 -17.32 -3.88
C TRP A 4 5.09 -17.68 -2.94
N GLY A 5 5.83 -18.71 -3.30
CA GLY A 5 6.90 -19.24 -2.46
C GLY A 5 6.54 -20.44 -1.59
N ALA A 6 5.27 -20.81 -1.50
CA ALA A 6 4.87 -22.07 -0.89
C ALA A 6 4.55 -23.07 -2.00
N GLU A 7 5.40 -24.03 -2.23
CA GLU A 7 5.17 -25.09 -3.21
C GLU A 7 3.83 -25.78 -2.90
N GLY A 8 2.79 -25.45 -3.68
CA GLY A 8 1.51 -26.14 -3.74
C GLY A 8 0.64 -26.20 -2.49
N ALA A 9 1.01 -25.56 -1.39
CA ALA A 9 0.20 -25.58 -0.17
C ALA A 9 -0.65 -24.34 -0.02
N ILE A 10 -1.96 -24.51 0.07
CA ILE A 10 -2.85 -23.45 0.57
C ILE A 10 -2.51 -23.28 2.05
N LYS A 11 -1.84 -22.18 2.37
CA LYS A 11 -1.61 -21.78 3.75
C LYS A 11 -2.54 -20.62 4.07
N THR A 12 -3.14 -20.64 5.24
CA THR A 12 -3.81 -19.47 5.77
C THR A 12 -2.79 -18.37 5.97
N CYS A 13 -3.18 -17.11 5.79
CA CYS A 13 -2.26 -15.98 5.96
C CYS A 13 -1.60 -15.94 7.34
N ASP A 14 -2.24 -16.51 8.36
CA ASP A 14 -1.67 -16.62 9.72
C ASP A 14 -0.34 -17.39 9.79
N HIS A 15 -0.10 -18.33 8.86
CA HIS A 15 1.18 -19.04 8.79
C HIS A 15 2.26 -18.28 8.04
N LEU A 16 1.87 -17.21 7.39
CA LEU A 16 2.71 -16.44 6.49
C LEU A 16 2.90 -15.03 6.95
N LEU A 17 2.11 -14.65 7.94
CA LEU A 17 2.44 -13.48 8.72
C LEU A 17 3.84 -13.75 9.23
N PHE A 18 4.78 -12.94 8.75
CA PHE A 18 6.08 -12.90 9.36
C PHE A 18 5.83 -12.83 10.86
N ASP A 19 6.66 -13.51 11.59
CA ASP A 19 6.67 -13.46 13.05
C ASP A 19 7.15 -12.05 13.44
N ASP A 20 6.34 -11.05 13.03
CA ASP A 20 6.56 -9.64 13.29
C ASP A 20 6.38 -9.33 14.78
N ASP A 21 5.82 -10.26 15.56
CA ASP A 21 5.84 -10.20 17.01
C ASP A 21 7.26 -10.32 17.60
N LYS A 22 8.22 -10.87 16.83
CA LYS A 22 9.64 -10.86 17.21
C LYS A 22 10.39 -9.59 16.85
N THR A 23 9.78 -8.73 16.03
CA THR A 23 10.35 -7.43 15.67
C THR A 23 9.87 -6.33 16.63
N GLU A 24 9.73 -6.61 17.91
CA GLU A 24 9.38 -5.62 18.94
C GLU A 24 10.35 -4.43 19.03
N ASN A 25 11.44 -4.46 18.29
CA ASN A 25 12.50 -3.47 18.39
C ASN A 25 12.37 -2.27 17.43
N ALA A 26 11.30 -2.17 16.68
CA ALA A 26 11.03 -0.96 15.91
C ALA A 26 10.33 0.12 16.75
N LYS A 27 10.65 0.22 18.03
CA LYS A 27 10.35 1.41 18.83
C LYS A 27 11.11 2.59 18.25
N GLY A 28 10.44 3.37 17.42
CA GLY A 28 11.00 4.60 16.89
C GLY A 28 10.77 4.85 15.41
N THR A 29 10.19 3.93 14.66
CA THR A 29 9.98 4.10 13.24
C THR A 29 8.51 4.29 12.92
N VAL A 30 7.95 5.38 13.45
CA VAL A 30 6.60 5.83 13.11
C VAL A 30 6.69 6.71 11.87
N ILE A 31 5.85 6.44 10.87
CA ILE A 31 5.66 7.26 9.68
C ILE A 31 4.33 8.00 9.83
N GLY A 32 4.38 9.30 9.72
CA GLY A 32 3.22 10.17 9.91
C GLY A 32 2.93 10.47 11.39
N ASN A 33 1.98 11.35 11.60
CA ASN A 33 1.60 11.88 12.92
C ASN A 33 0.14 11.57 13.29
N GLY A 34 -0.53 10.79 12.44
CA GLY A 34 -1.93 10.41 12.65
C GLY A 34 -2.94 11.33 11.96
N ASP A 35 -2.50 12.38 11.27
CA ASP A 35 -3.37 13.20 10.42
C ASP A 35 -3.45 12.66 8.98
N GLN A 36 -4.10 13.39 8.10
CA GLN A 36 -4.30 13.02 6.70
C GLN A 36 -3.44 13.85 5.73
N GLU A 37 -2.31 14.37 6.19
CA GLU A 37 -1.54 15.40 5.47
C GLU A 37 -0.03 15.15 5.42
N PHE A 38 0.46 14.03 5.93
CA PHE A 38 1.89 13.73 5.88
C PHE A 38 2.35 13.47 4.44
N ILE A 39 3.41 14.14 3.99
CA ILE A 39 3.92 14.02 2.62
C ILE A 39 5.40 13.67 2.63
N PHE A 40 5.77 12.54 2.04
CA PHE A 40 7.13 12.29 1.60
C PHE A 40 7.49 13.20 0.42
N LYS A 41 8.57 13.96 0.56
CA LYS A 41 9.10 14.84 -0.49
C LYS A 41 10.50 14.44 -0.88
N GLY A 42 10.82 14.58 -2.18
CA GLY A 42 12.11 14.20 -2.73
C GLY A 42 12.30 12.68 -2.72
N THR A 43 13.55 12.23 -2.65
CA THR A 43 13.89 10.80 -2.63
C THR A 43 14.10 10.33 -1.19
N GLN A 44 13.31 9.36 -0.76
CA GLN A 44 13.35 8.79 0.58
C GLN A 44 13.45 7.27 0.51
N THR A 45 14.11 6.66 1.47
CA THR A 45 14.25 5.21 1.57
C THR A 45 13.87 4.73 2.96
N LEU A 46 12.97 3.76 3.02
CA LEU A 46 12.70 2.98 4.22
C LEU A 46 13.59 1.75 4.18
N SER A 47 14.62 1.74 5.02
CA SER A 47 15.51 0.58 5.14
C SER A 47 14.76 -0.61 5.73
N LYS A 48 15.26 -1.82 5.50
CA LYS A 48 14.66 -3.04 6.03
C LYS A 48 14.38 -2.92 7.52
N GLY A 49 13.13 -3.09 7.91
CA GLY A 49 12.67 -2.94 9.28
C GLY A 49 11.17 -3.07 9.41
N THR A 50 10.66 -2.80 10.60
CA THR A 50 9.22 -2.71 10.87
C THR A 50 8.85 -1.28 11.17
N TYR A 51 7.81 -0.78 10.49
CA TYR A 51 7.34 0.60 10.59
C TYR A 51 5.87 0.62 10.99
N LEU A 52 5.49 1.61 11.80
CA LEU A 52 4.10 1.92 12.09
C LEU A 52 3.69 3.16 11.30
N MET A 53 2.75 3.00 10.40
CA MET A 53 2.18 4.07 9.59
C MET A 53 0.93 4.62 10.28
N LYS A 54 0.90 5.94 10.52
CA LYS A 54 -0.21 6.64 11.18
C LYS A 54 -0.77 7.76 10.32
N GLY A 55 -2.08 7.71 10.09
CA GLY A 55 -2.78 8.66 9.24
C GLY A 55 -2.55 8.40 7.75
N TRP A 56 -2.86 9.39 6.93
CA TRP A 56 -2.67 9.28 5.49
C TRP A 56 -1.29 9.80 5.09
N ILE A 57 -0.57 8.94 4.39
CA ILE A 57 0.81 9.17 3.98
C ILE A 57 0.84 9.32 2.48
N TYR A 58 1.25 10.47 2.00
CA TYR A 58 1.36 10.76 0.58
C TYR A 58 2.80 10.64 0.09
N VAL A 59 3.01 10.02 -1.05
CA VAL A 59 4.23 10.18 -1.85
C VAL A 59 3.92 11.26 -2.87
N GLY A 60 4.42 12.47 -2.62
CA GLY A 60 4.05 13.67 -3.39
C GLY A 60 4.58 13.64 -4.83
N THR A 61 3.97 14.44 -5.70
CA THR A 61 4.42 14.62 -7.08
C THR A 61 5.92 14.94 -7.14
N GLY A 62 6.64 14.29 -8.03
CA GLY A 62 8.10 14.43 -8.19
C GLY A 62 8.92 13.76 -7.10
N SER A 63 8.29 13.03 -6.20
CA SER A 63 8.95 12.32 -5.09
C SER A 63 9.05 10.83 -5.36
N VAL A 64 10.04 10.19 -4.74
CA VAL A 64 10.27 8.75 -4.82
C VAL A 64 10.41 8.18 -3.42
N LEU A 65 9.54 7.24 -3.07
CA LEU A 65 9.67 6.43 -1.86
C LEU A 65 10.15 5.04 -2.23
N THR A 66 11.32 4.66 -1.74
CA THR A 66 11.86 3.31 -1.89
C THR A 66 11.68 2.54 -0.59
N ILE A 67 11.23 1.30 -0.69
CA ILE A 67 11.07 0.39 0.45
C ILE A 67 11.96 -0.82 0.20
N GLU A 68 12.91 -1.08 1.10
CA GLU A 68 13.83 -2.21 0.96
C GLU A 68 13.13 -3.57 1.16
N PRO A 69 13.63 -4.63 0.49
CA PRO A 69 13.10 -5.99 0.62
C PRO A 69 13.05 -6.48 2.08
N GLY A 70 11.97 -7.15 2.44
CA GLY A 70 11.74 -7.69 3.78
C GLY A 70 11.29 -6.66 4.82
N THR A 71 10.89 -5.48 4.37
CA THR A 71 10.28 -4.46 5.23
C THR A 71 8.82 -4.80 5.54
N VAL A 72 8.42 -4.59 6.78
CA VAL A 72 7.03 -4.71 7.24
C VAL A 72 6.51 -3.33 7.60
N ILE A 73 5.37 -2.94 7.04
CA ILE A 73 4.68 -1.69 7.34
C ILE A 73 3.32 -2.02 7.93
N LYS A 74 3.11 -1.59 9.16
CA LYS A 74 1.87 -1.80 9.90
C LYS A 74 1.00 -0.55 9.80
N GLY A 75 -0.22 -0.69 9.30
CA GLY A 75 -1.20 0.39 9.28
C GLY A 75 -1.91 0.52 10.62
N ASP A 76 -1.84 1.70 11.21
CA ASP A 76 -2.53 2.03 12.47
C ASP A 76 -4.05 2.11 12.23
N LYS A 77 -4.79 1.37 13.03
CA LYS A 77 -6.25 1.27 12.91
C LYS A 77 -6.95 2.55 13.33
N ASP A 78 -6.54 3.12 14.44
CA ASP A 78 -7.21 4.27 15.04
C ASP A 78 -7.14 5.52 14.16
N THR A 79 -6.05 5.66 13.41
CA THR A 79 -5.85 6.75 12.46
C THR A 79 -6.24 6.40 11.02
N GLN A 80 -6.77 5.18 10.79
CA GLN A 80 -7.20 4.73 9.46
C GLN A 80 -6.10 4.87 8.41
N ALA A 81 -4.91 4.42 8.76
CA ALA A 81 -3.70 4.65 7.99
C ALA A 81 -3.85 4.20 6.52
N ALA A 82 -3.33 4.99 5.59
CA ALA A 82 -3.27 4.65 4.16
C ALA A 82 -2.01 5.22 3.52
N LEU A 83 -1.46 4.54 2.52
CA LEU A 83 -0.35 5.05 1.70
C LEU A 83 -0.88 5.42 0.32
N ILE A 84 -0.72 6.68 -0.05
CA ILE A 84 -1.24 7.26 -1.27
C ILE A 84 -0.09 7.79 -2.13
N VAL A 85 0.06 7.30 -3.35
CA VAL A 85 0.99 7.84 -4.34
C VAL A 85 0.24 8.83 -5.22
N GLU A 86 0.65 10.10 -5.19
CA GLU A 86 0.08 11.14 -6.04
C GLU A 86 0.58 11.01 -7.49
N PRO A 87 -0.16 11.48 -8.50
CA PRO A 87 0.31 11.48 -9.89
C PRO A 87 1.69 12.14 -10.02
N GLY A 88 2.62 11.45 -10.69
CA GLY A 88 4.02 11.87 -10.80
C GLY A 88 4.88 11.56 -9.55
N GLY A 89 4.31 11.04 -8.48
CA GLY A 89 5.04 10.38 -7.40
C GLY A 89 5.38 8.93 -7.77
N LYS A 90 6.34 8.30 -7.07
CA LYS A 90 6.73 6.91 -7.32
C LYS A 90 6.91 6.13 -6.03
N LEU A 91 6.35 4.92 -6.01
CA LEU A 91 6.62 3.92 -4.99
C LEU A 91 7.50 2.81 -5.58
N ILE A 92 8.70 2.65 -5.06
CA ILE A 92 9.60 1.54 -5.41
C ILE A 92 9.55 0.53 -4.26
N ALA A 93 8.64 -0.42 -4.36
CA ALA A 93 8.48 -1.53 -3.41
C ALA A 93 8.87 -2.82 -4.13
N GLU A 94 10.17 -3.05 -4.28
CA GLU A 94 10.73 -4.19 -4.97
C GLU A 94 11.26 -5.21 -3.98
N GLY A 95 10.37 -6.05 -3.46
CA GLY A 95 10.73 -7.19 -2.63
C GLY A 95 11.30 -8.35 -3.44
N THR A 96 11.53 -9.47 -2.77
CA THR A 96 11.93 -10.74 -3.38
C THR A 96 11.07 -11.87 -2.85
N LYS A 97 11.14 -13.04 -3.49
CA LYS A 97 10.46 -14.26 -3.02
C LYS A 97 10.79 -14.58 -1.56
N ASP A 98 12.04 -14.40 -1.16
CA ASP A 98 12.53 -14.74 0.18
C ASP A 98 12.45 -13.58 1.16
N ALA A 99 12.27 -12.34 0.65
CA ALA A 99 12.16 -11.12 1.43
C ALA A 99 11.08 -10.20 0.84
N PRO A 100 9.79 -10.60 0.91
CA PRO A 100 8.70 -9.77 0.43
C PRO A 100 8.56 -8.51 1.27
N ILE A 101 7.96 -7.49 0.68
CA ILE A 101 7.52 -6.30 1.42
C ILE A 101 6.08 -6.55 1.86
N VAL A 102 5.79 -6.34 3.13
CA VAL A 102 4.47 -6.64 3.72
C VAL A 102 3.84 -5.38 4.30
N PHE A 103 2.63 -5.08 3.84
CA PHE A 103 1.75 -4.10 4.46
C PHE A 103 0.65 -4.85 5.20
N THR A 104 0.47 -4.59 6.49
CA THR A 104 -0.47 -5.35 7.31
C THR A 104 -1.08 -4.49 8.42
N SER A 105 -2.03 -5.04 9.18
CA SER A 105 -2.60 -4.38 10.34
C SER A 105 -1.58 -4.29 11.50
N GLU A 106 -1.63 -3.21 12.27
CA GLU A 106 -0.87 -3.06 13.50
C GLU A 106 -1.43 -3.91 14.65
N GLN A 107 -2.66 -4.41 14.51
CA GLN A 107 -3.30 -5.20 15.55
C GLN A 107 -2.50 -6.48 15.84
N PRO A 108 -2.55 -6.97 17.08
CA PRO A 108 -1.89 -8.21 17.46
C PRO A 108 -2.33 -9.40 16.60
N LYS A 109 -1.43 -10.34 16.40
CA LYS A 109 -1.72 -11.59 15.69
C LYS A 109 -2.95 -12.28 16.29
N GLY A 110 -3.87 -12.73 15.45
CA GLY A 110 -5.15 -13.33 15.86
C GLY A 110 -6.27 -12.31 16.17
N GLN A 111 -5.97 -11.02 16.22
CA GLN A 111 -6.97 -9.96 16.40
C GLN A 111 -7.17 -9.11 15.13
N ARG A 112 -6.34 -9.29 14.12
CA ARG A 112 -6.41 -8.59 12.84
C ARG A 112 -7.69 -8.92 12.10
N LYS A 113 -8.31 -7.93 11.47
CA LYS A 113 -9.56 -8.05 10.73
C LYS A 113 -9.50 -7.29 9.41
N PRO A 114 -10.25 -7.73 8.40
CA PRO A 114 -10.49 -6.92 7.21
C PRO A 114 -10.91 -5.50 7.59
N GLY A 115 -10.35 -4.50 6.90
CA GLY A 115 -10.64 -3.09 7.17
C GLY A 115 -9.95 -2.49 8.38
N ASP A 116 -8.95 -3.13 8.97
CA ASP A 116 -8.19 -2.52 10.08
C ASP A 116 -7.44 -1.26 9.67
N TRP A 117 -7.09 -1.10 8.41
CA TRP A 117 -6.43 0.09 7.85
C TRP A 117 -6.90 0.34 6.41
N GLY A 118 -6.56 1.50 5.83
CA GLY A 118 -7.04 1.92 4.52
C GLY A 118 -6.58 0.99 3.40
N GLY A 119 -5.30 1.00 3.09
CA GLY A 119 -4.74 0.26 1.96
C GLY A 119 -3.69 1.08 1.20
N LEU A 120 -3.35 0.60 0.00
CA LEU A 120 -2.48 1.31 -0.92
C LEU A 120 -3.32 1.95 -2.03
N ILE A 121 -3.04 3.22 -2.33
CA ILE A 121 -3.67 3.94 -3.45
C ILE A 121 -2.56 4.47 -4.34
N ILE A 122 -2.55 4.05 -5.61
CA ILE A 122 -1.54 4.45 -6.59
C ILE A 122 -2.24 5.23 -7.69
N CYS A 123 -1.95 6.53 -7.79
CA CYS A 123 -2.54 7.43 -8.78
C CYS A 123 -1.51 7.84 -9.83
N GLY A 124 -1.84 7.66 -11.08
CA GLY A 124 -1.01 8.02 -12.23
C GLY A 124 -1.68 9.00 -13.18
N ASN A 125 -0.97 9.31 -14.26
CA ASN A 125 -1.36 10.28 -15.29
C ASN A 125 -1.79 9.63 -16.63
N ALA A 126 -1.99 8.32 -16.67
CA ALA A 126 -2.46 7.66 -17.89
C ALA A 126 -3.94 7.97 -18.14
N LYS A 127 -4.39 7.72 -19.36
CA LYS A 127 -5.82 7.78 -19.68
C LYS A 127 -6.58 6.71 -18.90
N ASN A 128 -7.78 7.05 -18.48
CA ASN A 128 -8.73 6.09 -17.93
C ASN A 128 -9.80 5.72 -18.97
N ASN A 129 -10.55 4.68 -18.70
CA ASN A 129 -11.62 4.19 -19.57
C ASN A 129 -12.81 5.14 -19.71
N GLN A 130 -12.93 6.13 -18.85
CA GLN A 130 -13.97 7.15 -18.89
C GLN A 130 -13.53 8.40 -19.66
N GLY A 131 -12.26 8.52 -20.02
CA GLY A 131 -11.69 9.69 -20.70
C GLY A 131 -11.70 10.96 -19.84
N VAL A 132 -11.78 10.82 -18.51
CA VAL A 132 -11.87 11.94 -17.58
C VAL A 132 -10.49 12.30 -17.04
N LEU A 133 -10.11 13.56 -17.19
CA LEU A 133 -8.91 14.11 -16.56
C LEU A 133 -9.19 14.49 -15.10
N ASN A 134 -8.19 14.30 -14.25
CA ASN A 134 -8.27 14.67 -12.81
C ASN A 134 -9.50 14.07 -12.11
N GLN A 135 -9.80 12.81 -12.38
CA GLN A 135 -10.87 12.08 -11.71
C GLN A 135 -10.54 11.92 -10.23
N GLN A 136 -11.54 12.14 -9.37
CA GLN A 136 -11.39 11.91 -7.94
C GLN A 136 -11.24 10.41 -7.67
N ILE A 137 -10.19 10.04 -6.92
CA ILE A 137 -10.01 8.66 -6.48
C ILE A 137 -11.04 8.33 -5.38
N GLU A 138 -11.50 7.10 -5.36
CA GLU A 138 -12.39 6.60 -4.32
C GLU A 138 -11.70 6.49 -2.96
N GLY A 139 -12.50 6.44 -1.88
CA GLY A 139 -12.00 6.27 -0.52
C GLY A 139 -11.65 7.57 0.20
N GLY A 140 -11.86 8.73 -0.42
CA GLY A 140 -11.78 10.05 0.23
C GLY A 140 -10.46 10.79 0.21
N PRO A 141 -9.27 10.25 -0.24
CA PRO A 141 -8.08 11.08 -0.29
C PRO A 141 -8.25 12.26 -1.28
N ARG A 142 -7.53 13.35 -1.02
CA ARG A 142 -7.55 14.55 -1.89
C ARG A 142 -7.02 14.27 -3.31
N THR A 143 -6.32 13.18 -3.49
CA THR A 143 -5.61 12.84 -4.72
C THR A 143 -6.58 12.56 -5.85
N LYS A 144 -6.23 13.05 -7.02
CA LYS A 144 -6.92 12.79 -8.28
C LYS A 144 -6.02 11.98 -9.18
N HIS A 145 -6.59 11.32 -10.18
CA HIS A 145 -5.86 10.54 -11.16
C HIS A 145 -6.37 10.81 -12.58
N GLY A 146 -5.63 10.37 -13.57
CA GLY A 146 -6.04 10.53 -14.98
C GLY A 146 -5.39 11.72 -15.66
N GLY A 147 -4.83 11.44 -16.78
CA GLY A 147 -4.10 12.37 -17.64
C GLY A 147 -4.09 11.88 -19.08
N ASN A 148 -3.01 12.17 -19.78
CA ASN A 148 -2.79 11.80 -21.18
C ASN A 148 -1.47 11.05 -21.41
N ASP A 149 -0.79 10.63 -20.35
CA ASP A 149 0.49 9.93 -20.44
C ASP A 149 0.29 8.42 -20.24
N ASP A 150 0.03 7.71 -21.32
CA ASP A 150 -0.16 6.25 -21.26
C ASP A 150 1.11 5.48 -20.87
N ALA A 151 2.28 6.15 -20.90
CA ALA A 151 3.56 5.63 -20.43
C ALA A 151 3.89 6.03 -18.99
N ASP A 152 2.94 6.65 -18.27
CA ASP A 152 3.11 7.04 -16.86
C ASP A 152 3.75 5.93 -16.03
N ASN A 153 4.64 6.34 -15.13
CA ASN A 153 5.40 5.44 -14.28
C ASN A 153 5.23 5.84 -12.82
N SER A 154 4.36 5.14 -12.13
CA SER A 154 4.10 5.30 -10.70
C SER A 154 5.02 4.42 -9.82
N GLY A 155 5.97 3.69 -10.41
CA GLY A 155 7.00 2.94 -9.71
C GLY A 155 6.99 1.43 -9.96
N ILE A 156 7.41 0.67 -8.96
CA ILE A 156 7.56 -0.79 -8.99
C ILE A 156 6.90 -1.38 -7.76
N LEU A 157 5.95 -2.28 -7.96
CA LEU A 157 5.38 -3.12 -6.91
C LEU A 157 5.66 -4.58 -7.28
N ARG A 158 6.67 -5.17 -6.65
CA ARG A 158 7.07 -6.55 -6.90
C ARG A 158 7.27 -7.29 -5.59
N TYR A 159 6.73 -8.52 -5.50
CA TYR A 159 6.72 -9.29 -4.27
C TYR A 159 6.23 -8.48 -3.07
N VAL A 160 5.08 -7.85 -3.25
CA VAL A 160 4.39 -7.06 -2.23
C VAL A 160 3.16 -7.81 -1.76
N ARG A 161 2.95 -7.84 -0.46
CA ARG A 161 1.77 -8.40 0.18
C ARG A 161 1.04 -7.33 0.97
N VAL A 162 -0.28 -7.25 0.77
CA VAL A 162 -1.17 -6.33 1.49
C VAL A 162 -2.22 -7.17 2.21
N GLU A 163 -2.39 -6.92 3.51
CA GLU A 163 -3.25 -7.72 4.38
C GLU A 163 -4.11 -6.82 5.26
N PHE A 164 -5.37 -7.23 5.48
CA PHE A 164 -6.34 -6.61 6.39
C PHE A 164 -6.67 -5.13 6.07
N ALA A 165 -6.52 -4.73 4.83
CA ALA A 165 -6.87 -3.40 4.32
C ALA A 165 -8.37 -3.28 3.99
N GLY A 166 -8.79 -2.15 3.43
CA GLY A 166 -10.15 -1.93 2.96
C GLY A 166 -11.03 -1.20 3.96
N TYR A 167 -10.49 -0.23 4.70
CA TYR A 167 -11.28 0.54 5.67
C TYR A 167 -12.40 1.31 4.97
N PRO A 168 -13.68 1.19 5.43
CA PRO A 168 -14.80 1.94 4.87
C PRO A 168 -14.81 3.37 5.43
N PHE A 169 -14.26 4.34 4.68
CA PHE A 169 -14.25 5.75 5.09
C PHE A 169 -15.63 6.40 5.06
N GLN A 170 -16.47 5.98 4.14
CA GLN A 170 -17.86 6.41 4.03
C GLN A 170 -18.71 5.22 3.58
N LYS A 171 -20.03 5.31 3.78
CA LYS A 171 -20.93 4.31 3.25
C LYS A 171 -20.82 4.26 1.72
N ASP A 172 -20.60 3.07 1.20
CA ASP A 172 -20.44 2.78 -0.24
C ASP A 172 -19.23 3.54 -0.87
N LYS A 173 -18.17 3.80 -0.07
CA LYS A 173 -16.90 4.39 -0.49
C LYS A 173 -15.74 3.82 0.34
N GLU A 174 -15.39 2.61 0.05
CA GLU A 174 -14.30 1.89 0.64
C GLU A 174 -13.00 2.15 -0.13
N ILE A 175 -11.87 1.90 0.51
CA ILE A 175 -10.61 1.72 -0.18
C ILE A 175 -10.41 0.22 -0.38
N ASN A 176 -10.04 -0.19 -1.57
CA ASN A 176 -9.63 -1.57 -1.83
C ASN A 176 -8.33 -1.92 -1.12
N GLY A 177 -7.93 -3.18 -1.13
CA GLY A 177 -6.60 -3.57 -0.66
C GLY A 177 -5.50 -2.77 -1.35
N ILE A 178 -5.55 -2.71 -2.69
CA ILE A 178 -4.75 -1.80 -3.51
C ILE A 178 -5.66 -1.16 -4.56
N THR A 179 -5.67 0.15 -4.65
CA THR A 179 -6.40 0.89 -5.69
C THR A 179 -5.43 1.45 -6.72
N PHE A 180 -5.64 1.13 -7.99
CA PHE A 180 -4.88 1.69 -9.11
C PHE A 180 -5.74 2.69 -9.88
N GLY A 181 -5.41 3.96 -9.79
CA GLY A 181 -6.07 5.04 -10.55
C GLY A 181 -5.18 5.53 -11.69
N SER A 182 -5.51 5.18 -12.94
CA SER A 182 -4.81 5.68 -14.14
C SER A 182 -3.28 5.49 -14.14
N VAL A 183 -2.80 4.37 -13.62
CA VAL A 183 -1.37 4.00 -13.71
C VAL A 183 -1.05 3.63 -15.16
N GLY A 184 0.10 4.05 -15.64
CA GLY A 184 0.50 3.83 -17.04
C GLY A 184 1.42 2.62 -17.21
N SER A 185 1.73 2.32 -18.48
CA SER A 185 2.52 1.15 -18.88
C SER A 185 3.98 1.17 -18.41
N GLY A 186 4.48 2.32 -17.93
CA GLY A 186 5.79 2.43 -17.30
C GLY A 186 5.85 1.88 -15.89
N THR A 187 4.68 1.62 -15.25
CA THR A 187 4.60 1.07 -13.91
C THR A 187 4.77 -0.44 -13.94
N THR A 188 5.61 -0.98 -13.08
CA THR A 188 5.81 -2.43 -12.95
C THR A 188 4.96 -2.98 -11.82
N ILE A 189 4.09 -3.95 -12.15
CA ILE A 189 3.23 -4.65 -11.19
C ILE A 189 3.45 -6.14 -11.38
N ASP A 190 4.01 -6.81 -10.39
CA ASP A 190 4.39 -8.22 -10.49
C ASP A 190 4.40 -8.88 -9.10
N HIS A 191 3.90 -10.12 -9.00
CA HIS A 191 3.85 -10.87 -7.75
C HIS A 191 3.21 -10.09 -6.59
N LEU A 192 2.00 -9.55 -6.81
CA LEU A 192 1.20 -8.95 -5.76
C LEU A 192 0.28 -9.97 -5.11
N GLN A 193 0.10 -9.85 -3.81
CA GLN A 193 -0.88 -10.61 -3.06
C GLN A 193 -1.67 -9.66 -2.16
N VAL A 194 -2.99 -9.70 -2.27
CA VAL A 194 -3.90 -9.07 -1.30
C VAL A 194 -4.67 -10.15 -0.58
N SER A 195 -4.78 -10.02 0.74
CA SER A 195 -5.45 -11.01 1.58
C SER A 195 -6.26 -10.32 2.67
N TYR A 196 -7.45 -10.84 2.95
CA TYR A 196 -8.33 -10.29 3.98
C TYR A 196 -8.65 -8.80 3.79
N SER A 197 -8.82 -8.34 2.56
CA SER A 197 -9.40 -7.03 2.31
C SER A 197 -10.88 -7.03 2.73
N ASN A 198 -11.36 -5.90 3.26
CA ASN A 198 -12.78 -5.74 3.58
C ASN A 198 -13.61 -5.42 2.34
N ASP A 199 -12.99 -4.88 1.32
CA ASP A 199 -13.54 -4.65 0.00
C ASP A 199 -12.69 -5.40 -1.04
N ASP A 200 -12.72 -4.99 -2.31
CA ASP A 200 -12.00 -5.64 -3.39
C ASP A 200 -10.48 -5.73 -3.13
N SER A 201 -9.85 -6.74 -3.70
CA SER A 201 -8.40 -6.89 -3.60
C SER A 201 -7.67 -5.82 -4.41
N TYR A 202 -8.20 -5.49 -5.61
CA TYR A 202 -7.63 -4.53 -6.57
C TYR A 202 -8.74 -3.70 -7.21
#